data_e99ce507fa7644690886a17d10617067
#
_entry.id   e99ce507fa7644690886a17d10617067
#
_cell.length_a   1.000
_cell.length_b   1.000
_cell.length_c   1.000
_cell.angle_alpha   90.00
_cell.angle_beta   90.00
_cell.angle_gamma   90.00
#
_symmetry.space_group_name_H-M   'P 1'
#
loop_
_entity.id
_entity.type
_entity.pdbx_description
1 polymer ?
#
loop_
_entity_poly.entity_id
_entity_poly.type
_entity_poly.pdbx_seq_one_letter_code
_entity_poly.pdbx_strand_id
1 'polypeptide(L)'
;FQGVNVEDLIRGEANRRFAFEEATYLLLFGKLPTRQQLHEFIDLIGIYRELPETFVRDVIMKAPSSNMMNTLQKCVLTMYSYDQNPEDISIHNILKQSLQLIAQFPLYSVYGYHAYRHYHLNKSLIIRNPKPDLSTAENILRLLRKDGQYTELEAKVLDVALVLHAEHGGGNNSTFTTHVVSSTGTDTYSAVAASLGSLKGPKHG
;
A
#
# COMPACT_ATOMS: atom_id res chain seq x y z
N PHE A 1 -2.10 -11.50 14.85
CA PHE A 1 -1.71 -10.09 14.73
C PHE A 1 -1.37 -9.53 16.10
N GLN A 2 -0.10 -9.49 16.50
CA GLN A 2 0.34 -8.96 17.81
C GLN A 2 -0.45 -9.52 19.01
N GLY A 3 -0.76 -10.83 19.00
CA GLY A 3 -1.56 -11.48 20.03
C GLY A 3 -3.09 -11.33 19.88
N VAL A 4 -3.57 -10.54 18.96
CA VAL A 4 -5.01 -10.41 18.63
C VAL A 4 -5.39 -11.43 17.58
N ASN A 5 -6.51 -12.13 17.78
CA ASN A 5 -7.03 -13.06 16.78
C ASN A 5 -7.54 -12.30 15.56
N VAL A 6 -7.19 -12.75 14.37
CA VAL A 6 -7.63 -12.13 13.11
C VAL A 6 -9.17 -12.11 12.96
N GLU A 7 -9.85 -13.13 13.46
CA GLU A 7 -11.31 -13.14 13.44
C GLU A 7 -11.92 -12.02 14.28
N ASP A 8 -11.29 -11.68 15.42
CA ASP A 8 -11.76 -10.60 16.28
C ASP A 8 -11.53 -9.24 15.63
N LEU A 9 -10.41 -9.07 14.89
CA LEU A 9 -10.16 -7.88 14.07
C LEU A 9 -11.21 -7.69 12.98
N ILE A 10 -11.54 -8.77 12.26
CA ILE A 10 -12.50 -8.72 11.14
C ILE A 10 -13.94 -8.51 11.64
N ARG A 11 -14.33 -9.21 12.71
CA ARG A 11 -15.68 -9.09 13.30
C ARG A 11 -15.87 -7.74 13.98
N GLY A 12 -14.85 -7.23 14.67
CA GLY A 12 -14.81 -5.93 15.33
C GLY A 12 -16.00 -5.63 16.24
N GLU A 13 -16.15 -4.41 16.66
CA GLU A 13 -17.43 -3.92 17.18
C GLU A 13 -18.44 -3.86 16.04
N ALA A 14 -19.69 -4.27 16.30
CA ALA A 14 -20.77 -4.47 15.33
C ALA A 14 -21.04 -3.30 14.36
N ASN A 15 -20.44 -2.13 14.58
CA ASN A 15 -20.57 -0.92 13.78
C ASN A 15 -19.30 -0.55 12.98
N ARG A 16 -18.25 -1.37 12.96
CA ARG A 16 -17.06 -1.10 12.17
C ARG A 16 -17.27 -1.45 10.71
N ARG A 17 -17.05 -0.46 9.86
CA ARG A 17 -17.24 -0.61 8.42
C ARG A 17 -16.04 -1.30 7.77
N PHE A 18 -14.81 -0.98 8.18
CA PHE A 18 -13.55 -1.47 7.61
C PHE A 18 -12.50 -1.72 8.70
N ALA A 19 -11.69 -2.76 8.53
CA ALA A 19 -10.74 -3.25 9.51
C ALA A 19 -9.27 -3.11 9.08
N PHE A 20 -8.99 -2.85 7.80
CA PHE A 20 -7.61 -2.83 7.28
C PHE A 20 -6.75 -1.74 7.92
N GLU A 21 -7.29 -0.53 8.07
CA GLU A 21 -6.55 0.58 8.70
C GLU A 21 -6.26 0.30 10.16
N GLU A 22 -7.19 -0.34 10.88
CA GLU A 22 -6.97 -0.75 12.28
C GLU A 22 -5.93 -1.87 12.39
N ALA A 23 -5.98 -2.87 11.50
CA ALA A 23 -4.96 -3.91 11.44
C ALA A 23 -3.58 -3.32 11.13
N THR A 24 -3.52 -2.34 10.24
CA THR A 24 -2.29 -1.59 9.92
C THR A 24 -1.75 -0.87 11.16
N TYR A 25 -2.61 -0.18 11.90
CA TYR A 25 -2.23 0.47 13.15
C TYR A 25 -1.69 -0.53 14.16
N LEU A 26 -2.41 -1.65 14.36
CA LEU A 26 -2.00 -2.71 15.29
C LEU A 26 -0.61 -3.27 14.95
N LEU A 27 -0.35 -3.54 13.67
CA LEU A 27 0.94 -4.09 13.23
C LEU A 27 2.09 -3.10 13.42
N LEU A 28 1.86 -1.81 13.21
CA LEU A 28 2.88 -0.77 13.34
C LEU A 28 3.16 -0.40 14.81
N PHE A 29 2.14 -0.32 15.65
CA PHE A 29 2.25 0.19 17.00
C PHE A 29 2.13 -0.88 18.11
N GLY A 30 1.86 -2.13 17.75
CA GLY A 30 1.80 -3.27 18.67
C GLY A 30 0.58 -3.29 19.60
N LYS A 31 -0.39 -2.41 19.39
CA LYS A 31 -1.62 -2.30 20.18
C LYS A 31 -2.78 -1.79 19.35
N LEU A 32 -4.00 -2.15 19.73
CA LEU A 32 -5.21 -1.60 19.12
C LEU A 32 -5.34 -0.10 19.42
N PRO A 33 -5.80 0.69 18.44
CA PRO A 33 -6.05 2.12 18.65
C PRO A 33 -7.32 2.34 19.49
N THR A 34 -7.35 3.46 20.21
CA THR A 34 -8.63 4.03 20.66
C THR A 34 -9.42 4.53 19.45
N ARG A 35 -10.73 4.83 19.63
CA ARG A 35 -11.56 5.39 18.54
C ARG A 35 -10.98 6.69 17.97
N GLN A 36 -10.48 7.55 18.85
CA GLN A 36 -9.85 8.81 18.43
C GLN A 36 -8.57 8.55 17.64
N GLN A 37 -7.68 7.69 18.14
CA GLN A 37 -6.44 7.33 17.44
C GLN A 37 -6.69 6.68 16.08
N LEU A 38 -7.71 5.83 15.97
CA LEU A 38 -8.08 5.24 14.69
C LEU A 38 -8.57 6.30 13.71
N HIS A 39 -9.38 7.25 14.16
CA HIS A 39 -9.87 8.35 13.31
C HIS A 39 -8.69 9.21 12.82
N GLU A 40 -7.83 9.65 13.70
CA GLU A 40 -6.63 10.43 13.36
C GLU A 40 -5.71 9.66 12.39
N PHE A 41 -5.59 8.35 12.59
CA PHE A 41 -4.79 7.49 11.71
C PHE A 41 -5.39 7.34 10.31
N ILE A 42 -6.71 7.17 10.21
CA ILE A 42 -7.43 7.12 8.93
C ILE A 42 -7.27 8.43 8.16
N ASP A 43 -7.41 9.57 8.85
CA ASP A 43 -7.20 10.90 8.26
C ASP A 43 -5.77 11.06 7.74
N LEU A 44 -4.78 10.62 8.52
CA LEU A 44 -3.37 10.66 8.12
C LEU A 44 -3.09 9.81 6.88
N ILE A 45 -3.60 8.59 6.83
CA ILE A 45 -3.51 7.71 5.65
C ILE A 45 -4.20 8.36 4.44
N GLY A 46 -5.34 9.02 4.65
CA GLY A 46 -6.04 9.77 3.62
C GLY A 46 -5.19 10.89 3.00
N ILE A 47 -4.51 11.66 3.84
CA ILE A 47 -3.58 12.73 3.41
C ILE A 47 -2.37 12.15 2.66
N TYR A 48 -1.79 11.07 3.16
CA TYR A 48 -0.61 10.45 2.56
C TYR A 48 -0.87 9.71 1.23
N ARG A 49 -2.12 9.53 0.82
CA ARG A 49 -2.46 8.97 -0.49
C ARG A 49 -2.07 9.87 -1.66
N GLU A 50 -1.87 11.15 -1.43
CA GLU A 50 -1.52 12.07 -2.50
C GLU A 50 -0.13 11.73 -3.09
N LEU A 51 -0.07 11.59 -4.41
CA LEU A 51 1.18 11.40 -5.14
C LEU A 51 1.71 12.75 -5.63
N PRO A 52 3.04 12.91 -5.80
CA PRO A 52 3.59 14.09 -6.44
C PRO A 52 2.93 14.37 -7.80
N GLU A 53 2.70 15.64 -8.12
CA GLU A 53 1.87 16.10 -9.25
C GLU A 53 2.19 15.41 -10.59
N THR A 54 3.45 15.18 -10.88
CA THR A 54 3.89 14.57 -12.15
C THR A 54 4.15 13.07 -12.05
N PHE A 55 4.05 12.47 -10.87
CA PHE A 55 4.50 11.09 -10.63
C PHE A 55 3.82 10.07 -11.53
N VAL A 56 2.52 10.14 -11.68
CA VAL A 56 1.76 9.20 -12.53
C VAL A 56 2.23 9.28 -13.98
N ARG A 57 2.36 10.49 -14.50
CA ARG A 57 2.81 10.74 -15.89
C ARG A 57 4.25 10.27 -16.10
N ASP A 58 5.16 10.71 -15.24
CA ASP A 58 6.61 10.60 -15.48
C ASP A 58 7.19 9.26 -15.02
N VAL A 59 6.57 8.61 -14.03
CA VAL A 59 7.05 7.33 -13.48
C VAL A 59 6.23 6.16 -13.97
N ILE A 60 4.90 6.23 -13.88
CA ILE A 60 4.05 5.08 -14.20
C ILE A 60 3.78 4.99 -15.71
N MET A 61 3.37 6.09 -16.33
CA MET A 61 2.95 6.10 -17.73
C MET A 61 4.10 6.18 -18.72
N LYS A 62 5.19 6.86 -18.42
CA LYS A 62 6.29 7.10 -19.34
C LYS A 62 7.10 5.84 -19.66
N ALA A 63 7.15 4.88 -18.75
CA ALA A 63 7.81 3.59 -18.93
C ALA A 63 6.94 2.46 -18.38
N PRO A 64 5.80 2.15 -19.01
CA PRO A 64 4.89 1.11 -18.56
C PRO A 64 5.58 -0.26 -18.65
N SER A 65 5.43 -1.08 -17.62
CA SER A 65 5.95 -2.43 -17.57
C SER A 65 4.84 -3.44 -17.83
N SER A 66 5.16 -4.51 -18.53
CA SER A 66 4.27 -5.68 -18.64
C SER A 66 4.21 -6.51 -17.34
N ASN A 67 5.09 -6.23 -16.40
CA ASN A 67 5.17 -6.90 -15.10
C ASN A 67 4.80 -5.94 -13.97
N MET A 68 3.71 -6.24 -13.26
CA MET A 68 3.19 -5.39 -12.19
C MET A 68 4.15 -5.25 -11.02
N MET A 69 4.85 -6.31 -10.64
CA MET A 69 5.84 -6.25 -9.56
C MET A 69 7.02 -5.32 -9.91
N ASN A 70 7.43 -5.29 -11.18
CA ASN A 70 8.43 -4.34 -11.66
C ASN A 70 7.91 -2.89 -11.58
N THR A 71 6.64 -2.66 -11.91
CA THR A 71 6.01 -1.33 -11.75
C THR A 71 6.04 -0.88 -10.29
N LEU A 72 5.67 -1.76 -9.35
CA LEU A 72 5.68 -1.46 -7.92
C LEU A 72 7.08 -1.11 -7.42
N GLN A 73 8.09 -1.94 -7.77
CA GLN A 73 9.49 -1.66 -7.41
C GLN A 73 9.96 -0.31 -7.93
N LYS A 74 9.68 -0.01 -9.21
CA LYS A 74 10.02 1.26 -9.83
C LYS A 74 9.36 2.44 -9.10
N CYS A 75 8.08 2.34 -8.78
CA CYS A 75 7.36 3.38 -8.06
C CYS A 75 8.00 3.64 -6.69
N VAL A 76 8.21 2.59 -5.90
CA VAL A 76 8.82 2.72 -4.57
C VAL A 76 10.22 3.33 -4.65
N LEU A 77 11.09 2.78 -5.50
CA LEU A 77 12.47 3.28 -5.59
C LEU A 77 12.53 4.72 -6.09
N THR A 78 11.64 5.12 -6.99
CA THR A 78 11.59 6.48 -7.52
C THR A 78 11.08 7.50 -6.49
N MET A 79 10.25 7.07 -5.51
CA MET A 79 9.79 7.95 -4.43
C MET A 79 10.93 8.52 -3.59
N TYR A 80 12.07 7.83 -3.51
CA TYR A 80 13.30 8.37 -2.94
C TYR A 80 13.62 9.79 -3.45
N SER A 81 13.48 10.01 -4.77
CA SER A 81 13.82 11.30 -5.40
C SER A 81 12.79 12.41 -5.12
N TYR A 82 11.64 12.08 -4.58
CA TYR A 82 10.60 13.04 -4.18
C TYR A 82 10.58 13.32 -2.68
N ASP A 83 11.32 12.54 -1.88
CA ASP A 83 11.46 12.77 -0.43
C ASP A 83 12.56 13.81 -0.18
N GLN A 84 12.31 14.73 0.75
CA GLN A 84 13.28 15.75 1.15
C GLN A 84 14.39 15.20 2.05
N ASN A 85 14.14 14.10 2.75
CA ASN A 85 15.06 13.48 3.71
C ASN A 85 15.12 11.95 3.53
N PRO A 86 15.43 11.46 2.32
CA PRO A 86 15.33 10.03 2.03
C PRO A 86 16.35 9.19 2.81
N GLU A 87 17.50 9.74 3.16
CA GLU A 87 18.59 9.09 3.89
C GLU A 87 18.46 9.16 5.42
N ASP A 88 17.46 9.86 5.95
CA ASP A 88 17.23 9.91 7.38
C ASP A 88 16.59 8.61 7.87
N ILE A 89 17.39 7.76 8.51
CA ILE A 89 17.00 6.48 9.08
C ILE A 89 16.52 6.58 10.54
N SER A 90 16.19 7.77 11.04
CA SER A 90 15.51 7.90 12.32
C SER A 90 14.18 7.16 12.33
N ILE A 91 13.82 6.58 13.48
CA ILE A 91 12.54 5.84 13.62
C ILE A 91 11.36 6.70 13.17
N HIS A 92 11.40 7.98 13.49
CA HIS A 92 10.36 8.94 13.11
C HIS A 92 10.20 9.06 11.59
N ASN A 93 11.31 9.22 10.88
CA ASN A 93 11.30 9.36 9.43
C ASN A 93 10.96 8.04 8.73
N ILE A 94 11.52 6.91 9.20
CA ILE A 94 11.17 5.58 8.68
C ILE A 94 9.66 5.33 8.83
N LEU A 95 9.07 5.65 9.99
CA LEU A 95 7.63 5.50 10.20
C LEU A 95 6.82 6.37 9.23
N LYS A 96 7.20 7.64 9.07
CA LYS A 96 6.56 8.55 8.10
C LYS A 96 6.62 7.99 6.68
N GLN A 97 7.81 7.59 6.21
CA GLN A 97 8.02 7.01 4.88
C GLN A 97 7.22 5.71 4.69
N SER A 98 7.17 4.85 5.72
CA SER A 98 6.39 3.62 5.70
C SER A 98 4.89 3.87 5.58
N LEU A 99 4.36 4.84 6.35
CA LEU A 99 2.95 5.25 6.27
C LEU A 99 2.59 5.82 4.90
N GLN A 100 3.47 6.64 4.32
CA GLN A 100 3.29 7.16 2.97
C GLN A 100 3.26 6.02 1.94
N LEU A 101 4.19 5.08 2.01
CA LEU A 101 4.21 3.92 1.12
C LEU A 101 2.94 3.06 1.27
N ILE A 102 2.50 2.76 2.49
CA ILE A 102 1.25 2.02 2.75
C ILE A 102 0.05 2.73 2.09
N ALA A 103 -0.05 4.05 2.26
CA ALA A 103 -1.14 4.84 1.70
C ALA A 103 -1.11 4.90 0.15
N GLN A 104 0.08 4.90 -0.44
CA GLN A 104 0.30 5.08 -1.89
C GLN A 104 0.35 3.76 -2.68
N PHE A 105 0.62 2.63 -2.02
CA PHE A 105 0.69 1.33 -2.70
C PHE A 105 -0.56 0.96 -3.51
N PRO A 106 -1.78 1.22 -3.03
CA PRO A 106 -3.00 1.05 -3.82
C PRO A 106 -2.97 1.84 -5.14
N LEU A 107 -2.42 3.06 -5.13
CA LEU A 107 -2.34 3.90 -6.31
C LEU A 107 -1.30 3.36 -7.31
N TYR A 108 -0.13 2.95 -6.83
CA TYR A 108 0.89 2.31 -7.67
C TYR A 108 0.34 1.07 -8.38
N SER A 109 -0.41 0.25 -7.62
CA SER A 109 -1.01 -0.97 -8.14
C SER A 109 -2.07 -0.68 -9.21
N VAL A 110 -3.01 0.20 -8.90
CA VAL A 110 -4.15 0.48 -9.80
C VAL A 110 -3.71 1.28 -11.02
N TYR A 111 -2.92 2.33 -10.84
CA TYR A 111 -2.45 3.14 -11.98
C TYR A 111 -1.46 2.35 -12.85
N GLY A 112 -0.61 1.53 -12.24
CA GLY A 112 0.25 0.59 -12.97
C GLY A 112 -0.55 -0.38 -13.81
N TYR A 113 -1.62 -0.94 -13.26
CA TYR A 113 -2.53 -1.83 -14.00
C TYR A 113 -3.25 -1.10 -15.13
N HIS A 114 -3.73 0.12 -14.93
CA HIS A 114 -4.35 0.90 -16.00
C HIS A 114 -3.35 1.26 -17.11
N ALA A 115 -2.11 1.62 -16.76
CA ALA A 115 -1.04 1.83 -17.73
C ALA A 115 -0.74 0.54 -18.50
N TYR A 116 -0.59 -0.60 -17.83
CA TYR A 116 -0.43 -1.91 -18.47
C TYR A 116 -1.58 -2.21 -19.44
N ARG A 117 -2.82 -2.05 -19.01
CA ARG A 117 -3.98 -2.28 -19.90
C ARG A 117 -3.98 -1.36 -21.11
N HIS A 118 -3.60 -0.11 -20.92
CA HIS A 118 -3.56 0.87 -22.02
C HIS A 118 -2.49 0.54 -23.04
N TYR A 119 -1.24 0.38 -22.61
CA TYR A 119 -0.10 0.24 -23.49
C TYR A 119 0.08 -1.18 -24.06
N HIS A 120 -0.30 -2.20 -23.32
CA HIS A 120 -0.10 -3.60 -23.73
C HIS A 120 -1.38 -4.31 -24.19
N LEU A 121 -2.56 -3.85 -23.78
CA LEU A 121 -3.83 -4.47 -24.14
C LEU A 121 -4.75 -3.54 -24.95
N ASN A 122 -4.28 -2.37 -25.38
CA ASN A 122 -5.03 -1.37 -26.16
C ASN A 122 -6.40 -1.01 -25.53
N LYS A 123 -6.48 -0.90 -24.21
CA LYS A 123 -7.68 -0.48 -23.48
C LYS A 123 -7.63 1.01 -23.16
N SER A 124 -8.78 1.61 -22.88
CA SER A 124 -8.85 3.00 -22.45
C SER A 124 -8.06 3.22 -21.17
N LEU A 125 -7.29 4.31 -21.12
CA LEU A 125 -6.61 4.75 -19.91
C LEU A 125 -7.62 5.38 -18.95
N ILE A 126 -7.58 4.96 -17.69
CA ILE A 126 -8.43 5.49 -16.64
C ILE A 126 -7.54 5.94 -15.48
N ILE A 127 -7.52 7.22 -15.22
CA ILE A 127 -6.83 7.81 -14.05
C ILE A 127 -7.84 8.65 -13.29
N ARG A 128 -8.03 8.36 -12.02
CA ARG A 128 -8.86 9.11 -11.07
C ARG A 128 -8.07 9.43 -9.84
N ASN A 129 -8.33 10.55 -9.21
CA ASN A 129 -7.74 10.88 -7.93
C ASN A 129 -8.39 10.05 -6.80
N PRO A 130 -7.63 9.61 -5.81
CA PRO A 130 -8.18 8.97 -4.63
C PRO A 130 -9.07 9.96 -3.85
N LYS A 131 -9.93 9.44 -3.00
CA LYS A 131 -10.71 10.24 -2.06
C LYS A 131 -10.15 10.02 -0.65
N PRO A 132 -9.84 11.08 0.11
CA PRO A 132 -9.26 10.95 1.44
C PRO A 132 -10.23 10.35 2.46
N ASP A 133 -11.53 10.59 2.27
CA ASP A 133 -12.64 10.15 3.13
C ASP A 133 -13.05 8.67 2.93
N LEU A 134 -12.52 8.00 1.90
CA LEU A 134 -12.79 6.58 1.65
C LEU A 134 -11.70 5.69 2.24
N SER A 135 -12.07 4.48 2.68
CA SER A 135 -11.13 3.45 3.11
C SER A 135 -10.19 3.03 1.97
N THR A 136 -9.14 2.32 2.31
CA THR A 136 -8.20 1.75 1.33
C THR A 136 -8.91 0.81 0.36
N ALA A 137 -9.77 -0.07 0.84
CA ALA A 137 -10.53 -1.00 0.00
C ALA A 137 -11.49 -0.27 -0.97
N GLU A 138 -12.22 0.72 -0.48
CA GLU A 138 -13.10 1.54 -1.30
C GLU A 138 -12.35 2.31 -2.39
N ASN A 139 -11.21 2.90 -2.04
CA ASN A 139 -10.36 3.59 -3.02
C ASN A 139 -9.85 2.65 -4.10
N ILE A 140 -9.37 1.45 -3.73
CA ILE A 140 -8.91 0.45 -4.72
C ILE A 140 -10.04 0.15 -5.72
N LEU A 141 -11.24 -0.18 -5.25
CA LEU A 141 -12.36 -0.52 -6.13
C LEU A 141 -12.77 0.65 -7.02
N ARG A 142 -12.92 1.84 -6.41
CA ARG A 142 -13.29 3.05 -7.12
C ARG A 142 -12.29 3.43 -8.22
N LEU A 143 -11.02 3.31 -7.95
CA LEU A 143 -9.95 3.64 -8.88
C LEU A 143 -9.81 2.58 -9.97
N LEU A 144 -10.02 1.30 -9.63
CA LEU A 144 -9.85 0.17 -10.54
C LEU A 144 -10.98 0.07 -11.58
N ARG A 145 -12.23 0.36 -11.17
CA ARG A 145 -13.40 0.17 -12.01
C ARG A 145 -13.60 1.30 -13.01
N LYS A 146 -14.04 0.94 -14.24
CA LYS A 146 -14.24 1.89 -15.33
C LYS A 146 -15.22 3.02 -14.95
N ASP A 147 -16.30 2.69 -14.27
CA ASP A 147 -17.33 3.63 -13.82
C ASP A 147 -17.10 4.20 -12.42
N GLY A 148 -16.13 3.63 -11.68
CA GLY A 148 -15.84 4.00 -10.30
C GLY A 148 -16.89 3.52 -9.30
N GLN A 149 -17.80 2.63 -9.71
CA GLN A 149 -18.87 2.12 -8.85
C GLN A 149 -18.46 0.80 -8.18
N TYR A 150 -18.91 0.62 -6.96
CA TYR A 150 -18.75 -0.61 -6.18
C TYR A 150 -19.88 -0.71 -5.16
N THR A 151 -20.16 -1.92 -4.73
CA THR A 151 -21.12 -2.19 -3.65
C THR A 151 -20.41 -2.21 -2.30
N GLU A 152 -21.16 -1.99 -1.23
CA GLU A 152 -20.63 -2.10 0.15
C GLU A 152 -20.08 -3.50 0.42
N LEU A 153 -20.74 -4.54 -0.09
CA LEU A 153 -20.27 -5.92 0.07
C LEU A 153 -18.91 -6.14 -0.60
N GLU A 154 -18.72 -5.63 -1.81
CA GLU A 154 -17.43 -5.74 -2.51
C GLU A 154 -16.31 -5.03 -1.75
N ALA A 155 -16.58 -3.85 -1.22
CA ALA A 155 -15.63 -3.11 -0.40
C ALA A 155 -15.26 -3.87 0.88
N LYS A 156 -16.27 -4.45 1.56
CA LYS A 156 -16.06 -5.30 2.73
C LYS A 156 -15.24 -6.56 2.45
N VAL A 157 -15.56 -7.25 1.36
CA VAL A 157 -14.81 -8.45 0.95
C VAL A 157 -13.35 -8.12 0.65
N LEU A 158 -13.09 -7.00 -0.05
CA LEU A 158 -11.72 -6.57 -0.32
C LEU A 158 -11.00 -6.16 0.96
N ASP A 159 -11.66 -5.45 1.87
CA ASP A 159 -11.08 -5.04 3.15
C ASP A 159 -10.64 -6.27 3.97
N VAL A 160 -11.51 -7.27 4.10
CA VAL A 160 -11.18 -8.54 4.77
C VAL A 160 -10.00 -9.23 4.09
N ALA A 161 -9.97 -9.25 2.77
CA ALA A 161 -8.84 -9.82 2.02
C ALA A 161 -7.54 -9.07 2.33
N LEU A 162 -7.56 -7.74 2.40
CA LEU A 162 -6.38 -6.93 2.76
C LEU A 162 -5.92 -7.24 4.19
N VAL A 163 -6.84 -7.36 5.15
CA VAL A 163 -6.50 -7.76 6.53
C VAL A 163 -5.82 -9.13 6.54
N LEU A 164 -6.42 -10.14 5.90
CA LEU A 164 -5.88 -11.50 5.89
C LEU A 164 -4.50 -11.61 5.25
N HIS A 165 -4.17 -10.71 4.31
CA HIS A 165 -2.87 -10.66 3.64
C HIS A 165 -1.85 -9.74 4.30
N ALA A 166 -2.24 -8.97 5.32
CA ALA A 166 -1.35 -8.00 5.95
C ALA A 166 -0.24 -8.67 6.78
N GLU A 167 -0.51 -9.86 7.32
CA GLU A 167 0.45 -10.59 8.17
C GLU A 167 0.20 -12.10 8.06
N HIS A 168 1.25 -12.89 7.89
CA HIS A 168 1.20 -14.34 7.90
C HIS A 168 2.44 -14.98 8.56
N GLY A 169 3.16 -14.22 9.39
CA GLY A 169 4.41 -14.62 10.03
C GLY A 169 5.67 -14.18 9.28
N GLY A 170 6.80 -14.16 10.00
CA GLY A 170 8.07 -13.61 9.51
C GLY A 170 8.84 -14.48 8.51
N GLY A 171 8.33 -15.64 8.14
CA GLY A 171 9.07 -16.66 7.39
C GLY A 171 9.01 -16.55 5.86
N ASN A 172 8.90 -15.35 5.30
CA ASN A 172 8.86 -15.17 3.84
C ASN A 172 10.08 -14.41 3.30
N ASN A 173 10.29 -14.50 1.99
CA ASN A 173 11.43 -13.87 1.31
C ASN A 173 11.48 -12.36 1.49
N SER A 174 10.35 -11.66 1.49
CA SER A 174 10.34 -10.21 1.63
C SER A 174 10.76 -9.77 3.03
N THR A 175 10.30 -10.44 4.07
CA THR A 175 10.73 -10.17 5.45
C THR A 175 12.22 -10.42 5.60
N PHE A 176 12.72 -11.57 5.13
CA PHE A 176 14.15 -11.88 5.16
C PHE A 176 14.97 -10.82 4.40
N THR A 177 14.55 -10.47 3.20
CA THR A 177 15.25 -9.46 2.37
C THR A 177 15.23 -8.09 3.04
N THR A 178 14.09 -7.69 3.64
CA THR A 178 14.00 -6.44 4.39
C THR A 178 15.03 -6.39 5.51
N HIS A 179 15.11 -7.44 6.33
CA HIS A 179 16.08 -7.51 7.42
C HIS A 179 17.53 -7.46 6.92
N VAL A 180 17.86 -8.20 5.87
CA VAL A 180 19.22 -8.21 5.30
C VAL A 180 19.59 -6.83 4.76
N VAL A 181 18.73 -6.24 3.94
CA VAL A 181 19.02 -4.96 3.29
C VAL A 181 19.03 -3.80 4.29
N SER A 182 18.06 -3.73 5.19
CA SER A 182 18.00 -2.67 6.21
C SER A 182 19.14 -2.75 7.23
N SER A 183 19.77 -3.92 7.45
CA SER A 183 20.91 -4.08 8.36
C SER A 183 22.15 -3.28 7.92
N THR A 184 22.21 -2.85 6.66
CA THR A 184 23.27 -2.00 6.14
C THR A 184 23.10 -0.53 6.50
N GLY A 185 21.97 -0.15 7.09
CA GLY A 185 21.61 1.25 7.33
C GLY A 185 21.14 2.00 6.07
N THR A 186 20.67 1.29 5.05
CA THR A 186 20.12 1.91 3.83
C THR A 186 18.75 2.54 4.08
N ASP A 187 18.31 3.36 3.14
CA ASP A 187 17.02 4.05 3.17
C ASP A 187 15.80 3.11 3.05
N THR A 188 14.65 3.60 3.45
CA THR A 188 13.38 2.85 3.45
C THR A 188 12.98 2.40 2.04
N TYR A 189 13.17 3.25 1.03
CA TYR A 189 12.74 2.96 -0.35
C TYR A 189 13.54 1.83 -0.97
N SER A 190 14.86 1.85 -0.77
CA SER A 190 15.77 0.77 -1.21
C SER A 190 15.42 -0.56 -0.54
N ALA A 191 15.17 -0.57 0.77
CA ALA A 191 14.81 -1.76 1.52
C ALA A 191 13.47 -2.35 1.03
N VAL A 192 12.44 -1.53 0.84
CA VAL A 192 11.13 -1.97 0.36
C VAL A 192 11.18 -2.41 -1.10
N ALA A 193 11.90 -1.69 -1.97
CA ALA A 193 12.05 -2.08 -3.37
C ALA A 193 12.78 -3.42 -3.53
N ALA A 194 13.83 -3.69 -2.73
CA ALA A 194 14.50 -4.98 -2.70
C ALA A 194 13.56 -6.10 -2.24
N SER A 195 12.75 -5.83 -1.21
CA SER A 195 11.76 -6.77 -0.69
C SER A 195 10.71 -7.15 -1.74
N LEU A 196 10.21 -6.18 -2.50
CA LEU A 196 9.32 -6.43 -3.64
C LEU A 196 10.00 -7.28 -4.72
N GLY A 197 11.28 -7.06 -4.98
CA GLY A 197 12.08 -7.86 -5.90
C GLY A 197 12.14 -9.33 -5.49
N SER A 198 12.23 -9.60 -4.20
CA SER A 198 12.26 -10.97 -3.65
C SER A 198 10.94 -11.74 -3.86
N LEU A 199 9.82 -11.02 -4.04
CA LEU A 199 8.50 -11.60 -4.28
C LEU A 199 8.20 -11.84 -5.77
N LYS A 200 9.02 -11.29 -6.68
CA LYS A 200 8.74 -11.28 -8.11
C LYS A 200 8.97 -12.62 -8.82
N GLY A 201 9.78 -13.49 -8.25
CA GLY A 201 10.17 -14.74 -8.90
C GLY A 201 9.04 -15.78 -9.00
N PRO A 202 9.03 -16.63 -10.05
CA PRO A 202 7.96 -17.62 -10.27
C PRO A 202 7.88 -18.70 -9.19
N LYS A 203 8.90 -18.83 -8.34
CA LYS A 203 8.91 -19.79 -7.23
C LYS A 203 8.30 -19.25 -5.94
N HIS A 204 8.02 -17.95 -5.89
CA HIS A 204 7.41 -17.36 -4.69
C HIS A 204 5.91 -17.61 -4.63
N GLY A 205 5.25 -17.59 -5.73
CA GLY A 205 3.82 -17.78 -5.77
C GLY A 205 3.19 -17.48 -7.07
#